data_cc84a6764c6ba47e877431d574b0bf3b
#
_entry.id   cc84a6764c6ba47e877431d574b0bf3b
#
_cell.length_a   1.000
_cell.length_b   1.000
_cell.length_c   1.000
_cell.angle_alpha   90.00
_cell.angle_beta   90.00
_cell.angle_gamma   90.00
#
_symmetry.space_group_name_H-M   'P 1'
#
loop_
_entity.id
_entity.type
_entity.pdbx_description
1 polymer ?
#
loop_
_entity_poly.entity_id
_entity_poly.type
_entity_poly.pdbx_seq_one_letter_code
_entity_poly.pdbx_strand_id
1 'polypeptide(L)'
;PVDNQIQAFPMKDWKEEFIKAEKIGYELIEWIFDSLENPIISDKGVLEMKKQIQNSKIDIHSVCADYFMKNLLFDLPKNELEKNFEVLIQLIHQCSKLGIQIIELPFVDSSSLLKKNKVNEIFENLKPIIPLLEKNGIILTLETDLSPDQFFDLLNKFNSAHIKANYDIGNSISNGFDPELEISILKD
;
A
#
# COMPACT_ATOMS: atom_id res chain seq x y z
N PRO A 1 -14.15 10.01 10.63
CA PRO A 1 -12.93 9.38 11.16
C PRO A 1 -13.31 8.22 12.08
N VAL A 2 -12.68 7.06 11.91
CA VAL A 2 -12.85 5.91 12.82
C VAL A 2 -11.92 6.16 14.00
N ASP A 3 -12.48 6.14 15.23
CA ASP A 3 -11.73 6.32 16.50
C ASP A 3 -10.80 7.56 16.53
N ASN A 4 -11.25 8.68 15.94
CA ASN A 4 -10.49 9.93 15.78
C ASN A 4 -9.22 9.83 14.92
N GLN A 5 -9.05 8.77 14.15
CA GLN A 5 -7.97 8.64 13.16
C GLN A 5 -8.44 9.22 11.81
N ILE A 6 -7.52 9.83 11.09
CA ILE A 6 -7.79 10.37 9.73
C ILE A 6 -8.10 9.20 8.79
N GLN A 7 -7.33 8.10 8.90
CA GLN A 7 -7.44 6.89 8.14
C GLN A 7 -7.41 5.68 9.08
N ALA A 8 -8.37 4.79 8.96
CA ALA A 8 -8.40 3.53 9.70
C ALA A 8 -9.45 2.59 9.07
N PHE A 9 -9.21 1.29 9.19
CA PHE A 9 -10.16 0.30 8.71
C PHE A 9 -11.40 0.22 9.62
N PRO A 10 -12.64 0.32 9.09
CA PRO A 10 -13.88 0.27 9.87
C PRO A 10 -14.24 -1.17 10.25
N MET A 11 -13.46 -1.79 11.13
CA MET A 11 -13.50 -3.22 11.46
C MET A 11 -14.91 -3.76 11.76
N LYS A 12 -15.76 -2.99 12.43
CA LYS A 12 -17.11 -3.43 12.80
C LYS A 12 -18.09 -3.35 11.62
N ASP A 13 -17.92 -2.34 10.79
CA ASP A 13 -18.94 -1.92 9.83
C ASP A 13 -18.46 -1.96 8.37
N TRP A 14 -17.30 -2.59 8.09
CA TRP A 14 -16.68 -2.60 6.77
C TRP A 14 -17.60 -3.11 5.64
N LYS A 15 -18.55 -4.04 5.97
CA LYS A 15 -19.52 -4.53 4.99
C LYS A 15 -20.54 -3.46 4.60
N GLU A 16 -20.83 -2.55 5.52
CA GLU A 16 -21.75 -1.44 5.25
C GLU A 16 -21.15 -0.38 4.35
N GLU A 17 -19.79 -0.30 4.29
CA GLU A 17 -19.11 0.67 3.42
C GLU A 17 -19.42 0.42 1.95
N PHE A 18 -19.61 -0.83 1.52
CA PHE A 18 -20.04 -1.16 0.15
C PHE A 18 -21.42 -0.57 -0.15
N ILE A 19 -22.37 -0.71 0.77
CA ILE A 19 -23.74 -0.19 0.62
C ILE A 19 -23.72 1.35 0.62
N LYS A 20 -22.93 1.95 1.51
CA LYS A 20 -22.79 3.40 1.60
C LYS A 20 -22.16 3.97 0.34
N ALA A 21 -21.06 3.38 -0.12
CA ALA A 21 -20.35 3.80 -1.32
C ALA A 21 -21.25 3.72 -2.57
N GLU A 22 -21.95 2.61 -2.77
CA GLU A 22 -22.90 2.45 -3.88
C GLU A 22 -24.03 3.49 -3.82
N LYS A 23 -24.60 3.75 -2.63
CA LYS A 23 -25.66 4.74 -2.44
C LYS A 23 -25.21 6.18 -2.77
N ILE A 24 -23.95 6.50 -2.52
CA ILE A 24 -23.35 7.81 -2.82
C ILE A 24 -22.96 7.92 -4.29
N GLY A 25 -22.84 6.79 -5.00
CA GLY A 25 -22.49 6.74 -6.42
C GLY A 25 -20.99 6.50 -6.70
N TYR A 26 -20.23 6.00 -5.72
CA TYR A 26 -18.88 5.52 -5.97
C TYR A 26 -18.90 4.18 -6.71
N GLU A 27 -17.83 3.91 -7.42
CA GLU A 27 -17.59 2.66 -8.14
C GLU A 27 -16.48 1.82 -7.49
N LEU A 28 -15.60 2.48 -6.72
CA LEU A 28 -14.41 1.88 -6.12
C LEU A 28 -14.29 2.23 -4.65
N ILE A 29 -13.71 1.32 -3.88
CA ILE A 29 -13.19 1.54 -2.53
C ILE A 29 -11.70 1.20 -2.54
N GLU A 30 -10.84 2.08 -2.03
CA GLU A 30 -9.51 1.72 -1.61
C GLU A 30 -9.58 1.04 -0.25
N TRP A 31 -8.96 -0.14 -0.16
CA TRP A 31 -8.97 -0.92 1.07
C TRP A 31 -7.84 -0.54 1.98
N ILE A 32 -8.13 -0.29 3.26
CA ILE A 32 -7.10 -0.02 4.26
C ILE A 32 -6.72 -1.32 4.96
N PHE A 33 -5.42 -1.65 4.96
CA PHE A 33 -4.86 -2.76 5.73
C PHE A 33 -3.99 -2.21 6.86
N ASP A 34 -4.53 -2.14 8.08
CA ASP A 34 -3.91 -1.50 9.25
C ASP A 34 -3.62 -2.47 10.41
N SER A 35 -4.15 -3.70 10.35
CA SER A 35 -4.00 -4.68 11.42
C SER A 35 -4.14 -6.13 10.92
N LEU A 36 -3.68 -7.11 11.73
CA LEU A 36 -3.80 -8.54 11.43
C LEU A 36 -5.22 -9.09 11.64
N GLU A 37 -6.11 -8.35 12.29
CA GLU A 37 -7.54 -8.68 12.38
C GLU A 37 -8.31 -8.33 11.11
N ASN A 38 -7.68 -7.56 10.20
CA ASN A 38 -8.29 -7.16 8.93
C ASN A 38 -8.72 -8.38 8.11
N PRO A 39 -9.96 -8.42 7.56
CA PRO A 39 -10.46 -9.59 6.83
C PRO A 39 -9.59 -9.99 5.63
N ILE A 40 -8.90 -9.05 4.99
CA ILE A 40 -8.08 -9.33 3.79
C ILE A 40 -6.96 -10.33 4.06
N ILE A 41 -6.47 -10.42 5.31
CA ILE A 41 -5.31 -11.27 5.62
C ILE A 41 -5.68 -12.76 5.80
N SER A 42 -6.95 -13.11 5.82
CA SER A 42 -7.41 -14.49 6.03
C SER A 42 -8.24 -15.02 4.87
N ASP A 43 -8.16 -16.32 4.58
CA ASP A 43 -8.96 -16.96 3.53
C ASP A 43 -10.47 -16.82 3.78
N LYS A 44 -10.89 -16.88 5.05
CA LYS A 44 -12.30 -16.67 5.44
C LYS A 44 -12.73 -15.23 5.11
N GLY A 45 -11.91 -14.24 5.48
CA GLY A 45 -12.21 -12.84 5.22
C GLY A 45 -12.24 -12.54 3.71
N VAL A 46 -11.31 -13.09 2.94
CA VAL A 46 -11.29 -12.98 1.48
C VAL A 46 -12.58 -13.53 0.85
N LEU A 47 -13.09 -14.66 1.34
CA LEU A 47 -14.37 -15.20 0.88
C LEU A 47 -15.55 -14.26 1.22
N GLU A 48 -15.52 -13.61 2.37
CA GLU A 48 -16.55 -12.63 2.75
C GLU A 48 -16.43 -11.35 1.90
N MET A 49 -15.21 -10.86 1.63
CA MET A 49 -14.97 -9.71 0.74
C MET A 49 -15.47 -9.98 -0.67
N LYS A 50 -15.16 -11.16 -1.25
CA LYS A 50 -15.69 -11.56 -2.56
C LYS A 50 -17.21 -11.50 -2.62
N LYS A 51 -17.91 -11.94 -1.57
CA LYS A 51 -19.37 -11.86 -1.51
C LYS A 51 -19.87 -10.41 -1.50
N GLN A 52 -19.18 -9.50 -0.80
CA GLN A 52 -19.57 -8.08 -0.81
C GLN A 52 -19.38 -7.47 -2.20
N ILE A 53 -18.22 -7.69 -2.84
CA ILE A 53 -17.95 -7.24 -4.21
C ILE A 53 -19.01 -7.76 -5.18
N GLN A 54 -19.33 -9.07 -5.12
CA GLN A 54 -20.33 -9.68 -6.00
C GLN A 54 -21.76 -9.17 -5.79
N ASN A 55 -22.09 -8.72 -4.56
CA ASN A 55 -23.43 -8.26 -4.18
C ASN A 55 -23.61 -6.74 -4.29
N SER A 56 -22.59 -6.01 -4.71
CA SER A 56 -22.62 -4.55 -4.89
C SER A 56 -22.09 -4.18 -6.28
N LYS A 57 -22.15 -2.90 -6.61
CA LYS A 57 -21.47 -2.32 -7.79
C LYS A 57 -20.10 -1.74 -7.45
N ILE A 58 -19.61 -2.02 -6.24
CA ILE A 58 -18.34 -1.50 -5.75
C ILE A 58 -17.27 -2.54 -5.96
N ASP A 59 -16.14 -2.10 -6.53
CA ASP A 59 -14.95 -2.92 -6.69
C ASP A 59 -13.81 -2.41 -5.78
N ILE A 60 -12.77 -3.22 -5.61
CA ILE A 60 -11.57 -2.88 -4.86
C ILE A 60 -10.38 -3.09 -5.80
N HIS A 61 -9.69 -2.01 -6.16
CA HIS A 61 -8.53 -2.08 -7.06
C HIS A 61 -7.20 -1.90 -6.35
N SER A 62 -7.22 -1.24 -5.20
CA SER A 62 -6.01 -0.93 -4.42
C SER A 62 -6.18 -1.21 -2.93
N VAL A 63 -5.05 -1.43 -2.27
CA VAL A 63 -4.93 -1.57 -0.82
C VAL A 63 -3.86 -0.60 -0.34
N CYS A 64 -4.21 0.29 0.58
CA CYS A 64 -3.24 1.06 1.34
C CYS A 64 -2.81 0.25 2.55
N ALA A 65 -1.53 -0.12 2.64
CA ALA A 65 -1.01 -1.03 3.66
C ALA A 65 -0.38 -0.28 4.85
N ASP A 66 -1.19 0.52 5.56
CA ASP A 66 -0.81 1.30 6.75
C ASP A 66 -0.20 0.46 7.87
N TYR A 67 -0.47 -0.84 7.87
CA TYR A 67 0.16 -1.81 8.78
C TYR A 67 1.68 -1.66 8.81
N PHE A 68 2.30 -1.39 7.64
CA PHE A 68 3.76 -1.29 7.53
C PHE A 68 4.33 0.06 7.97
N MET A 69 3.50 1.04 8.31
CA MET A 69 3.97 2.26 8.99
C MET A 69 4.44 1.99 10.43
N LYS A 70 3.88 0.97 11.07
CA LYS A 70 4.25 0.55 12.44
C LYS A 70 5.12 -0.71 12.44
N ASN A 71 4.87 -1.62 11.51
CA ASN A 71 5.58 -2.89 11.35
C ASN A 71 6.53 -2.78 10.16
N LEU A 72 7.64 -2.07 10.37
CA LEU A 72 8.54 -1.63 9.31
C LEU A 72 9.12 -2.80 8.50
N LEU A 73 9.44 -2.53 7.23
CA LEU A 73 10.13 -3.43 6.31
C LEU A 73 11.65 -3.15 6.23
N PHE A 74 12.17 -2.40 7.20
CA PHE A 74 13.58 -2.02 7.34
C PHE A 74 13.86 -1.60 8.78
N ASP A 75 15.14 -1.42 9.14
CA ASP A 75 15.59 -0.92 10.45
C ASP A 75 15.13 -1.78 11.64
N LEU A 76 15.05 -3.09 11.43
CA LEU A 76 14.61 -4.07 12.41
C LEU A 76 15.59 -5.25 12.52
N PRO A 77 15.60 -5.97 13.67
CA PRO A 77 16.25 -7.27 13.77
C PRO A 77 15.70 -8.24 12.72
N LYS A 78 16.57 -9.11 12.21
CA LYS A 78 16.25 -10.02 11.12
C LYS A 78 14.97 -10.84 11.34
N ASN A 79 14.77 -11.36 12.56
CA ASN A 79 13.59 -12.16 12.91
C ASN A 79 12.26 -11.36 12.89
N GLU A 80 12.30 -10.06 13.16
CA GLU A 80 11.13 -9.18 13.08
C GLU A 80 10.86 -8.78 11.64
N LEU A 81 11.92 -8.47 10.91
CA LEU A 81 11.85 -8.16 9.49
C LEU A 81 11.25 -9.33 8.70
N GLU A 82 11.71 -10.56 8.94
CA GLU A 82 11.18 -11.78 8.30
C GLU A 82 9.65 -11.92 8.55
N LYS A 83 9.18 -11.71 9.78
CA LYS A 83 7.74 -11.76 10.09
C LYS A 83 6.93 -10.71 9.34
N ASN A 84 7.45 -9.48 9.24
CA ASN A 84 6.75 -8.42 8.51
C ASN A 84 6.71 -8.72 7.00
N PHE A 85 7.77 -9.30 6.45
CA PHE A 85 7.77 -9.79 5.06
C PHE A 85 6.82 -10.97 4.83
N GLU A 86 6.67 -11.89 5.80
CA GLU A 86 5.65 -12.95 5.72
C GLU A 86 4.24 -12.36 5.59
N VAL A 87 3.94 -11.30 6.35
CA VAL A 87 2.66 -10.58 6.24
C VAL A 87 2.49 -9.92 4.87
N LEU A 88 3.54 -9.27 4.33
CA LEU A 88 3.49 -8.68 3.00
C LEU A 88 3.27 -9.73 1.91
N ILE A 89 3.96 -10.85 1.98
CA ILE A 89 3.81 -11.98 1.06
C ILE A 89 2.37 -12.53 1.13
N GLN A 90 1.83 -12.68 2.33
CA GLN A 90 0.44 -13.10 2.53
C GLN A 90 -0.53 -12.10 1.91
N LEU A 91 -0.36 -10.81 2.15
CA LEU A 91 -1.19 -9.75 1.57
C LEU A 91 -1.17 -9.80 0.03
N ILE A 92 0.01 -9.95 -0.59
CA ILE A 92 0.16 -10.10 -2.05
C ILE A 92 -0.69 -11.27 -2.56
N HIS A 93 -0.62 -12.44 -1.92
CA HIS A 93 -1.41 -13.59 -2.33
C HIS A 93 -2.93 -13.37 -2.16
N GLN A 94 -3.35 -12.71 -1.10
CA GLN A 94 -4.76 -12.45 -0.85
C GLN A 94 -5.31 -11.38 -1.83
N CYS A 95 -4.54 -10.33 -2.11
CA CYS A 95 -4.88 -9.34 -3.15
C CYS A 95 -5.07 -10.02 -4.52
N SER A 96 -4.13 -10.87 -4.91
CA SER A 96 -4.24 -11.64 -6.18
C SER A 96 -5.51 -12.50 -6.23
N LYS A 97 -5.88 -13.18 -5.13
CA LYS A 97 -7.13 -13.95 -5.05
C LYS A 97 -8.39 -13.08 -5.19
N LEU A 98 -8.34 -11.82 -4.78
CA LEU A 98 -9.43 -10.85 -4.86
C LEU A 98 -9.49 -10.12 -6.21
N GLY A 99 -8.44 -10.22 -7.05
CA GLY A 99 -8.30 -9.43 -8.27
C GLY A 99 -7.80 -8.00 -8.02
N ILE A 100 -7.37 -7.69 -6.81
CA ILE A 100 -6.76 -6.40 -6.46
C ILE A 100 -5.35 -6.37 -7.05
N GLN A 101 -5.02 -5.28 -7.75
CA GLN A 101 -3.79 -5.18 -8.53
C GLN A 101 -2.74 -4.28 -7.91
N ILE A 102 -3.13 -3.38 -7.02
CA ILE A 102 -2.24 -2.36 -6.43
C ILE A 102 -2.17 -2.55 -4.92
N ILE A 103 -0.94 -2.57 -4.39
CA ILE A 103 -0.67 -2.47 -2.96
C ILE A 103 0.23 -1.27 -2.75
N GLU A 104 -0.26 -0.30 -2.00
CA GLU A 104 0.50 0.88 -1.60
C GLU A 104 1.23 0.61 -0.30
N LEU A 105 2.53 0.92 -0.28
CA LEU A 105 3.37 0.93 0.91
C LEU A 105 3.72 2.38 1.28
N PRO A 106 3.17 2.92 2.37
CA PRO A 106 3.50 4.26 2.83
C PRO A 106 4.83 4.26 3.60
N PHE A 107 5.82 5.01 3.08
CA PHE A 107 7.11 5.28 3.71
C PHE A 107 7.21 6.74 4.13
N VAL A 108 6.23 7.18 4.89
CA VAL A 108 6.07 8.54 5.42
C VAL A 108 5.99 8.51 6.95
N ASP A 109 6.03 9.64 7.61
CA ASP A 109 5.88 9.79 9.06
C ASP A 109 6.75 8.84 9.90
N SER A 110 6.14 7.82 10.51
CA SER A 110 6.83 6.83 11.36
C SER A 110 7.68 5.84 10.56
N SER A 111 7.35 5.65 9.28
CA SER A 111 8.06 4.79 8.34
C SER A 111 8.95 5.56 7.34
N SER A 112 9.21 6.85 7.57
CA SER A 112 10.01 7.72 6.72
C SER A 112 11.37 7.12 6.36
N LEU A 113 11.66 7.01 5.07
CA LEU A 113 12.97 6.58 4.56
C LEU A 113 14.03 7.68 4.69
N LEU A 114 13.62 8.94 4.52
CA LEU A 114 14.52 10.10 4.60
C LEU A 114 15.05 10.27 6.02
N LYS A 115 14.15 10.33 7.02
CA LYS A 115 14.52 10.53 8.43
C LYS A 115 15.45 9.44 8.96
N LYS A 116 15.33 8.22 8.44
CA LYS A 116 16.11 7.06 8.90
C LYS A 116 17.31 6.74 7.99
N ASN A 117 17.47 7.45 6.87
CA ASN A 117 18.50 7.19 5.85
C ASN A 117 18.51 5.71 5.39
N LYS A 118 17.33 5.16 5.09
CA LYS A 118 17.12 3.73 4.85
C LYS A 118 16.77 3.38 3.40
N VAL A 119 16.97 4.29 2.45
CA VAL A 119 16.64 4.11 1.02
C VAL A 119 17.32 2.87 0.43
N ASN A 120 18.60 2.65 0.72
CA ASN A 120 19.32 1.48 0.23
C ASN A 120 18.83 0.18 0.88
N GLU A 121 18.53 0.22 2.18
CA GLU A 121 18.06 -0.96 2.90
C GLU A 121 16.68 -1.41 2.39
N ILE A 122 15.74 -0.48 2.19
CA ILE A 122 14.43 -0.85 1.64
C ILE A 122 14.54 -1.39 0.21
N PHE A 123 15.44 -0.85 -0.61
CA PHE A 123 15.72 -1.41 -1.93
C PHE A 123 16.17 -2.87 -1.85
N GLU A 124 17.18 -3.18 -1.04
CA GLU A 124 17.70 -4.55 -0.89
C GLU A 124 16.62 -5.49 -0.32
N ASN A 125 15.76 -5.00 0.56
CA ASN A 125 14.71 -5.78 1.19
C ASN A 125 13.51 -6.05 0.26
N LEU A 126 13.12 -5.10 -0.60
CA LEU A 126 12.00 -5.27 -1.53
C LEU A 126 12.39 -5.95 -2.84
N LYS A 127 13.64 -5.82 -3.30
CA LYS A 127 14.10 -6.43 -4.54
C LYS A 127 13.80 -7.94 -4.66
N PRO A 128 13.97 -8.75 -3.61
CA PRO A 128 13.69 -10.19 -3.67
C PRO A 128 12.23 -10.56 -3.89
N ILE A 129 11.28 -9.65 -3.63
CA ILE A 129 9.85 -9.95 -3.80
C ILE A 129 9.33 -9.63 -5.22
N ILE A 130 10.12 -8.97 -6.08
CA ILE A 130 9.70 -8.61 -7.44
C ILE A 130 9.19 -9.83 -8.23
N PRO A 131 9.86 -10.99 -8.26
CA PRO A 131 9.32 -12.16 -8.96
C PRO A 131 7.98 -12.65 -8.42
N LEU A 132 7.69 -12.41 -7.13
CA LEU A 132 6.40 -12.75 -6.54
C LEU A 132 5.32 -11.78 -7.00
N LEU A 133 5.62 -10.48 -7.10
CA LEU A 133 4.72 -9.46 -7.62
C LEU A 133 4.35 -9.77 -9.07
N GLU A 134 5.35 -10.05 -9.91
CA GLU A 134 5.15 -10.45 -11.31
C GLU A 134 4.24 -11.67 -11.44
N LYS A 135 4.52 -12.73 -10.69
CA LYS A 135 3.74 -13.97 -10.70
C LYS A 135 2.28 -13.75 -10.30
N ASN A 136 2.00 -12.82 -9.40
CA ASN A 136 0.67 -12.54 -8.87
C ASN A 136 -0.04 -11.39 -9.60
N GLY A 137 0.62 -10.72 -10.55
CA GLY A 137 0.06 -9.57 -11.27
C GLY A 137 -0.16 -8.34 -10.38
N ILE A 138 0.66 -8.19 -9.33
CA ILE A 138 0.56 -7.09 -8.36
C ILE A 138 1.57 -6.00 -8.71
N ILE A 139 1.15 -4.75 -8.62
CA ILE A 139 2.00 -3.58 -8.62
C ILE A 139 2.10 -3.10 -7.18
N LEU A 140 3.31 -3.05 -6.66
CA LEU A 140 3.61 -2.44 -5.37
C LEU A 140 3.94 -0.96 -5.60
N THR A 141 3.13 -0.07 -5.09
CA THR A 141 3.37 1.37 -5.18
C THR A 141 3.99 1.88 -3.89
N LEU A 142 4.97 2.76 -4.02
CA LEU A 142 5.64 3.38 -2.88
C LEU A 142 5.16 4.82 -2.74
N GLU A 143 4.74 5.20 -1.56
CA GLU A 143 4.55 6.58 -1.16
C GLU A 143 5.73 6.99 -0.28
N THR A 144 6.39 8.11 -0.54
CA THR A 144 7.60 8.49 0.19
C THR A 144 7.65 9.99 0.49
N ASP A 145 8.44 10.36 1.50
CA ASP A 145 8.85 11.74 1.80
C ASP A 145 10.21 12.12 1.20
N LEU A 146 10.72 11.31 0.27
CA LEU A 146 11.95 11.60 -0.46
C LEU A 146 11.75 12.79 -1.40
N SER A 147 12.84 13.50 -1.72
CA SER A 147 12.79 14.49 -2.78
C SER A 147 12.48 13.84 -4.15
N PRO A 148 11.91 14.56 -5.11
CA PRO A 148 11.58 14.03 -6.43
C PRO A 148 12.73 13.26 -7.09
N ASP A 149 13.93 13.80 -7.06
CA ASP A 149 15.12 13.15 -7.63
C ASP A 149 15.50 11.87 -6.88
N GLN A 150 15.46 11.89 -5.54
CA GLN A 150 15.76 10.70 -4.73
C GLN A 150 14.72 9.59 -4.94
N PHE A 151 13.46 9.96 -5.10
CA PHE A 151 12.40 9.00 -5.35
C PHE A 151 12.53 8.39 -6.76
N PHE A 152 12.78 9.22 -7.76
CA PHE A 152 13.06 8.77 -9.12
C PHE A 152 14.25 7.81 -9.17
N ASP A 153 15.36 8.15 -8.50
CA ASP A 153 16.53 7.29 -8.42
C ASP A 153 16.22 5.94 -7.77
N LEU A 154 15.39 5.92 -6.72
CA LEU A 154 14.96 4.68 -6.08
C LEU A 154 14.14 3.81 -7.02
N LEU A 155 13.18 4.39 -7.74
CA LEU A 155 12.34 3.67 -8.71
C LEU A 155 13.19 3.12 -9.86
N ASN A 156 14.09 3.93 -10.43
CA ASN A 156 15.02 3.49 -11.47
C ASN A 156 15.94 2.36 -10.99
N LYS A 157 16.36 2.39 -9.74
CA LYS A 157 17.19 1.32 -9.16
C LYS A 157 16.47 -0.02 -9.12
N PHE A 158 15.15 -0.03 -8.86
CA PHE A 158 14.35 -1.25 -8.97
C PHE A 158 14.24 -1.75 -10.40
N ASN A 159 14.14 -0.85 -11.37
CA ASN A 159 13.98 -1.16 -12.80
C ASN A 159 12.93 -2.25 -13.05
N SER A 160 11.75 -2.12 -12.45
CA SER A 160 10.67 -3.10 -12.50
C SER A 160 9.34 -2.44 -12.83
N ALA A 161 8.56 -3.06 -13.69
CA ALA A 161 7.18 -2.64 -13.97
C ALA A 161 6.24 -2.86 -12.76
N HIS A 162 6.68 -3.65 -11.77
CA HIS A 162 5.90 -4.01 -10.60
C HIS A 162 6.25 -3.21 -9.33
N ILE A 163 7.17 -2.24 -9.43
CA ILE A 163 7.44 -1.23 -8.38
C ILE A 163 7.24 0.14 -9.00
N LYS A 164 6.30 0.92 -8.47
CA LYS A 164 5.90 2.23 -9.03
C LYS A 164 5.74 3.27 -7.93
N ALA A 165 5.57 4.54 -8.33
CA ALA A 165 5.21 5.61 -7.41
C ALA A 165 3.72 5.55 -7.07
N ASN A 166 3.38 5.78 -5.80
CA ASN A 166 2.12 6.38 -5.40
C ASN A 166 2.39 7.86 -5.11
N TYR A 167 1.76 8.74 -5.85
CA TYR A 167 2.00 10.18 -5.73
C TYR A 167 0.90 10.84 -4.92
N ASP A 168 1.23 11.21 -3.66
CA ASP A 168 0.37 12.04 -2.82
C ASP A 168 0.77 13.52 -2.93
N ILE A 169 -0.04 14.29 -3.64
CA ILE A 169 0.17 15.72 -3.83
C ILE A 169 0.11 16.50 -2.51
N GLY A 170 -0.67 16.05 -1.53
CA GLY A 170 -0.79 16.69 -0.22
C GLY A 170 0.50 16.55 0.57
N ASN A 171 1.05 15.33 0.63
CA ASN A 171 2.34 15.06 1.27
C ASN A 171 3.49 15.80 0.57
N SER A 172 3.49 15.81 -0.76
CA SER A 172 4.49 16.52 -1.56
C SER A 172 4.52 18.02 -1.25
N ILE A 173 3.37 18.69 -1.30
CA ILE A 173 3.25 20.13 -0.99
C ILE A 173 3.65 20.41 0.47
N SER A 174 3.25 19.54 1.41
CA SER A 174 3.58 19.72 2.83
C SER A 174 5.09 19.62 3.10
N ASN A 175 5.80 18.86 2.27
CA ASN A 175 7.27 18.75 2.29
C ASN A 175 7.97 19.88 1.53
N GLY A 176 7.21 20.79 0.90
CA GLY A 176 7.73 21.95 0.19
C GLY A 176 8.19 21.66 -1.24
N PHE A 177 7.77 20.54 -1.83
CA PHE A 177 8.08 20.20 -3.21
C PHE A 177 7.09 20.86 -4.18
N ASP A 178 7.52 21.05 -5.43
CA ASP A 178 6.71 21.57 -6.52
C ASP A 178 6.02 20.41 -7.26
N PRO A 179 4.68 20.31 -7.20
CA PRO A 179 3.94 19.21 -7.81
C PRO A 179 4.13 19.09 -9.33
N GLU A 180 4.25 20.23 -10.06
CA GLU A 180 4.43 20.18 -11.50
C GLU A 180 5.79 19.57 -11.86
N LEU A 181 6.83 19.97 -11.13
CA LEU A 181 8.16 19.41 -11.30
C LEU A 181 8.18 17.92 -10.95
N GLU A 182 7.60 17.55 -9.80
CA GLU A 182 7.59 16.18 -9.32
C GLU A 182 6.84 15.23 -10.26
N ILE A 183 5.65 15.60 -10.71
CA ILE A 183 4.90 14.84 -11.72
C ILE A 183 5.70 14.73 -13.03
N SER A 184 6.40 15.77 -13.44
CA SER A 184 7.22 15.73 -14.66
C SER A 184 8.41 14.76 -14.56
N ILE A 185 8.93 14.54 -13.35
CA ILE A 185 10.04 13.61 -13.07
C ILE A 185 9.54 12.18 -12.95
N LEU A 186 8.39 11.97 -12.25
CA LEU A 186 7.89 10.63 -11.89
C LEU A 186 6.95 10.01 -12.93
N LYS A 187 6.54 10.72 -13.97
CA LYS A 187 5.51 10.28 -14.95
C LYS A 187 5.88 9.08 -15.83
N ASP A 188 7.16 8.73 -15.94
CA ASP A 188 7.70 7.64 -16.76
C ASP A 188 8.07 6.43 -15.88
#